data_d158e8887c46bf8e83718375b88c781f
#
_entry.id   d158e8887c46bf8e83718375b88c781f
#
_cell.length_a   1.000
_cell.length_b   1.000
_cell.length_c   1.000
_cell.angle_alpha   90.00
_cell.angle_beta   90.00
_cell.angle_gamma   90.00
#
_symmetry.space_group_name_H-M   'P 1'
#
loop_
_entity.id
_entity.type
_entity.pdbx_description
1 polymer ?
#
loop_
_entity_poly.entity_id
_entity_poly.type
_entity_poly.pdbx_seq_one_letter_code
_entity_poly.pdbx_strand_id
1 'polypeptide(L)'
;MDHSKKSTYLFSVDALRVIAILAVILVHVTTKTLDVGHFDLIKDPLTLFLNQASRFAVPLFFLISGFVLELNNKDGLSYSTFFKKRASRILIPYVFWSAFYFFVGWGFDFSKLLTNRFLMDLITGKSAYHLYFIPTLILFYLAFPFLHSKINVLKKPSTLLFITIIQIALVSYDYYFRQLPIHYDLRVALLTVTMFVYGMVASHHKEKIYVFVKNNAQVFIALTVFLSSLIFVHVRAISLGRHTSGYIYNQYSPLNYLYTLVFTSSLYYILEKTQFMRKQFIALSKLSFFVFFIHVFVLDHIWKNFFYKLLETNGNGLTTQIWFTPLFFVVVTLLSFGIAYGIHKISFAPKITG
;
A
#
# COMPACT_ATOMS: atom_id res chain seq x y z
N MET A 1 -35.90 18.64 -11.96
CA MET A 1 -35.49 17.25 -12.23
C MET A 1 -34.19 17.01 -11.45
N ASP A 2 -34.31 16.36 -10.33
CA ASP A 2 -33.22 16.09 -9.39
C ASP A 2 -32.47 14.85 -9.88
N HIS A 3 -31.38 15.07 -10.61
CA HIS A 3 -30.43 14.01 -10.91
C HIS A 3 -29.51 13.82 -9.70
N SER A 4 -30.02 13.20 -8.66
CA SER A 4 -29.17 12.63 -7.61
C SER A 4 -28.18 11.68 -8.28
N LYS A 5 -26.94 12.14 -8.49
CA LYS A 5 -25.79 11.30 -8.87
C LYS A 5 -25.68 10.21 -7.81
N LYS A 6 -26.34 9.07 -8.02
CA LYS A 6 -26.06 7.85 -7.26
C LYS A 6 -24.57 7.56 -7.46
N SER A 7 -23.76 7.95 -6.51
CA SER A 7 -22.38 7.47 -6.37
C SER A 7 -22.46 5.95 -6.43
N THR A 8 -21.93 5.36 -7.48
CA THR A 8 -21.89 3.91 -7.64
C THR A 8 -20.90 3.38 -6.60
N TYR A 9 -21.40 3.25 -5.37
CA TYR A 9 -20.62 2.76 -4.24
C TYR A 9 -20.28 1.28 -4.49
N LEU A 10 -19.00 0.96 -4.52
CA LEU A 10 -18.51 -0.40 -4.71
C LEU A 10 -17.91 -0.90 -3.40
N PHE A 11 -18.62 -1.77 -2.73
CA PHE A 11 -18.18 -2.41 -1.49
C PHE A 11 -16.78 -3.06 -1.60
N SER A 12 -16.53 -3.76 -2.71
CA SER A 12 -15.24 -4.41 -2.96
C SER A 12 -14.06 -3.45 -2.93
N VAL A 13 -14.23 -2.21 -3.41
CA VAL A 13 -13.17 -1.18 -3.38
C VAL A 13 -12.84 -0.79 -1.95
N ASP A 14 -13.85 -0.63 -1.10
CA ASP A 14 -13.63 -0.31 0.32
C ASP A 14 -13.00 -1.49 1.06
N ALA A 15 -13.47 -2.71 0.80
CA ALA A 15 -12.90 -3.90 1.39
C ALA A 15 -11.43 -4.10 0.96
N LEU A 16 -11.11 -3.93 -0.32
CA LEU A 16 -9.73 -3.99 -0.82
C LEU A 16 -8.84 -2.92 -0.19
N ARG A 17 -9.38 -1.71 0.06
CA ARG A 17 -8.64 -0.65 0.76
C ARG A 17 -8.31 -1.02 2.20
N VAL A 18 -9.25 -1.63 2.92
CA VAL A 18 -9.02 -2.12 4.29
C VAL A 18 -8.00 -3.28 4.29
N ILE A 19 -8.13 -4.23 3.38
CA ILE A 19 -7.15 -5.32 3.25
C ILE A 19 -5.76 -4.77 2.93
N ALA A 20 -5.66 -3.76 2.06
CA ALA A 20 -4.39 -3.14 1.73
C ALA A 20 -3.75 -2.43 2.94
N ILE A 21 -4.52 -1.68 3.75
CA ILE A 21 -3.93 -1.05 4.95
C ILE A 21 -3.53 -2.07 6.01
N LEU A 22 -4.30 -3.14 6.18
CA LEU A 22 -3.90 -4.24 7.06
C LEU A 22 -2.60 -4.91 6.58
N ALA A 23 -2.45 -5.12 5.28
CA ALA A 23 -1.22 -5.66 4.70
C ALA A 23 -0.03 -4.69 4.87
N VAL A 24 -0.23 -3.37 4.76
CA VAL A 24 0.82 -2.37 5.07
C VAL A 24 1.28 -2.48 6.53
N ILE A 25 0.33 -2.54 7.47
CA ILE A 25 0.67 -2.73 8.89
C ILE A 25 1.46 -4.03 9.08
N LEU A 26 1.01 -5.12 8.44
CA LEU A 26 1.67 -6.42 8.54
C LEU A 26 3.10 -6.39 7.97
N VAL A 27 3.34 -5.71 6.85
CA VAL A 27 4.71 -5.52 6.34
C VAL A 27 5.60 -4.83 7.36
N HIS A 28 5.12 -3.76 7.99
CA HIS A 28 5.93 -3.00 8.93
C HIS A 28 6.14 -3.73 10.27
N VAL A 29 5.12 -4.42 10.78
CA VAL A 29 5.23 -5.28 11.97
C VAL A 29 6.24 -6.40 11.72
N THR A 30 6.10 -7.12 10.62
CA THR A 30 7.01 -8.22 10.28
C THR A 30 8.44 -7.74 10.03
N THR A 31 8.63 -6.55 9.43
CA THR A 31 9.95 -5.95 9.29
C THR A 31 10.58 -5.67 10.66
N LYS A 32 9.84 -5.08 11.60
CA LYS A 32 10.36 -4.85 12.96
C LYS A 32 10.73 -6.14 13.68
N THR A 33 9.91 -7.18 13.57
CA THR A 33 10.22 -8.47 14.22
C THR A 33 11.40 -9.20 13.58
N LEU A 34 11.64 -8.98 12.28
CA LEU A 34 12.79 -9.51 11.56
C LEU A 34 14.08 -8.73 11.84
N ASP A 35 14.02 -7.43 12.15
CA ASP A 35 15.21 -6.57 12.37
C ASP A 35 15.85 -6.74 13.76
N VAL A 36 15.19 -7.33 14.75
CA VAL A 36 15.63 -7.35 16.16
C VAL A 36 16.60 -8.46 16.50
N GLY A 37 16.66 -9.47 15.72
CA GLY A 37 17.59 -10.56 15.97
C GLY A 37 18.59 -10.68 14.85
N HIS A 38 19.82 -11.07 15.14
CA HIS A 38 20.67 -11.65 14.12
C HIS A 38 19.82 -12.65 13.35
N PHE A 39 19.43 -12.25 12.13
CA PHE A 39 18.51 -12.95 11.26
C PHE A 39 18.82 -14.44 11.15
N ASP A 40 18.34 -15.22 12.08
CA ASP A 40 18.21 -16.64 11.85
C ASP A 40 16.91 -16.87 11.08
N LEU A 41 16.94 -16.49 9.79
CA LEU A 41 15.82 -16.61 8.85
C LEU A 41 15.31 -18.07 8.76
N ILE A 42 16.11 -19.01 9.23
CA ILE A 42 15.74 -20.43 9.33
C ILE A 42 14.67 -20.61 10.42
N LYS A 43 14.72 -19.79 11.47
CA LYS A 43 13.80 -19.91 12.62
C LYS A 43 12.41 -19.31 12.39
N ASP A 44 12.27 -18.33 11.47
CA ASP A 44 10.96 -17.73 11.20
C ASP A 44 10.64 -17.51 9.71
N PRO A 45 10.54 -18.60 8.92
CA PRO A 45 10.16 -18.49 7.51
C PRO A 45 8.71 -18.00 7.33
N LEU A 46 7.85 -18.14 8.34
CA LEU A 46 6.46 -17.70 8.29
C LEU A 46 6.38 -16.16 8.33
N THR A 47 7.07 -15.50 9.27
CA THR A 47 7.12 -14.04 9.34
C THR A 47 7.69 -13.44 8.05
N LEU A 48 8.76 -14.03 7.52
CA LEU A 48 9.34 -13.58 6.25
C LEU A 48 8.37 -13.79 5.07
N PHE A 49 7.66 -14.92 5.03
CA PHE A 49 6.62 -15.17 4.02
C PHE A 49 5.49 -14.14 4.12
N LEU A 50 4.98 -13.88 5.32
CA LEU A 50 3.93 -12.89 5.56
C LEU A 50 4.38 -11.48 5.13
N ASN A 51 5.65 -11.12 5.40
CA ASN A 51 6.24 -9.87 4.93
C ASN A 51 6.20 -9.76 3.40
N GLN A 52 6.68 -10.79 2.69
CA GLN A 52 6.74 -10.78 1.23
C GLN A 52 5.35 -10.88 0.58
N ALA A 53 4.48 -11.76 1.09
CA ALA A 53 3.13 -11.93 0.57
C ALA A 53 2.25 -10.70 0.78
N SER A 54 2.55 -9.85 1.77
CA SER A 54 1.78 -8.60 2.02
C SER A 54 2.24 -7.41 1.17
N ARG A 55 3.30 -7.55 0.37
CA ARG A 55 3.85 -6.43 -0.44
C ARG A 55 2.98 -6.00 -1.62
N PHE A 56 1.91 -6.76 -1.92
CA PHE A 56 0.86 -6.32 -2.86
C PHE A 56 0.15 -5.02 -2.42
N ALA A 57 0.25 -4.64 -1.16
CA ALA A 57 -0.52 -3.56 -0.57
C ALA A 57 -0.32 -2.21 -1.26
N VAL A 58 0.92 -1.79 -1.49
CA VAL A 58 1.23 -0.49 -2.12
C VAL A 58 0.80 -0.45 -3.59
N PRO A 59 1.14 -1.42 -4.44
CA PRO A 59 0.61 -1.49 -5.81
C PRO A 59 -0.93 -1.53 -5.86
N LEU A 60 -1.58 -2.23 -4.92
CA LEU A 60 -3.04 -2.25 -4.81
C LEU A 60 -3.63 -0.88 -4.50
N PHE A 61 -3.01 -0.08 -3.61
CA PHE A 61 -3.46 1.28 -3.36
C PHE A 61 -3.38 2.17 -4.60
N PHE A 62 -2.33 2.03 -5.42
CA PHE A 62 -2.24 2.76 -6.69
C PHE A 62 -3.32 2.31 -7.69
N LEU A 63 -3.59 1.01 -7.77
CA LEU A 63 -4.69 0.47 -8.59
C LEU A 63 -6.04 1.03 -8.14
N ILE A 64 -6.35 0.99 -6.85
CA ILE A 64 -7.58 1.56 -6.27
C ILE A 64 -7.67 3.06 -6.55
N SER A 65 -6.56 3.79 -6.43
CA SER A 65 -6.52 5.23 -6.69
C SER A 65 -6.85 5.55 -8.14
N GLY A 66 -6.24 4.87 -9.10
CA GLY A 66 -6.56 5.00 -10.53
C GLY A 66 -8.02 4.66 -10.83
N PHE A 67 -8.53 3.58 -10.24
CA PHE A 67 -9.91 3.15 -10.40
C PHE A 67 -10.91 4.20 -9.91
N VAL A 68 -10.74 4.69 -8.70
CA VAL A 68 -11.66 5.66 -8.08
C VAL A 68 -11.58 7.02 -8.76
N LEU A 69 -10.38 7.45 -9.16
CA LEU A 69 -10.22 8.72 -9.87
C LEU A 69 -10.94 8.69 -11.22
N GLU A 70 -10.69 7.68 -12.02
CA GLU A 70 -11.31 7.56 -13.34
C GLU A 70 -12.83 7.37 -13.22
N LEU A 71 -13.29 6.53 -12.29
CA LEU A 71 -14.73 6.32 -12.06
C LEU A 71 -15.48 7.61 -11.75
N ASN A 72 -14.86 8.51 -10.97
CA ASN A 72 -15.48 9.77 -10.56
C ASN A 72 -15.35 10.90 -11.59
N ASN A 73 -14.60 10.72 -12.68
CA ASN A 73 -14.34 11.74 -13.69
C ASN A 73 -14.71 11.27 -15.11
N LYS A 74 -15.48 10.17 -15.25
CA LYS A 74 -15.88 9.61 -16.56
C LYS A 74 -16.62 10.61 -17.45
N ASP A 75 -17.44 11.48 -16.85
CA ASP A 75 -18.28 12.42 -17.54
C ASP A 75 -17.56 13.77 -17.82
N GLY A 76 -16.29 13.84 -17.52
CA GLY A 76 -15.44 15.01 -17.72
C GLY A 76 -14.63 15.40 -16.50
N LEU A 77 -13.49 16.05 -16.73
CA LEU A 77 -12.53 16.45 -15.73
C LEU A 77 -12.48 17.99 -15.63
N SER A 78 -12.90 18.54 -14.49
CA SER A 78 -12.64 19.94 -14.14
C SER A 78 -11.31 20.04 -13.41
N TYR A 79 -10.26 20.53 -14.08
CA TYR A 79 -8.90 20.60 -13.52
C TYR A 79 -8.83 21.34 -12.18
N SER A 80 -9.42 22.54 -12.11
CA SER A 80 -9.41 23.35 -10.89
C SER A 80 -10.06 22.61 -9.72
N THR A 81 -11.25 22.06 -9.92
CA THR A 81 -11.97 21.28 -8.90
C THR A 81 -11.19 20.01 -8.52
N PHE A 82 -10.60 19.34 -9.49
CA PHE A 82 -9.80 18.15 -9.27
C PHE A 82 -8.60 18.44 -8.35
N PHE A 83 -7.74 19.39 -8.73
CA PHE A 83 -6.54 19.70 -7.96
C PHE A 83 -6.87 20.28 -6.59
N LYS A 84 -7.88 21.14 -6.48
CA LYS A 84 -8.33 21.67 -5.19
C LYS A 84 -8.79 20.57 -4.23
N LYS A 85 -9.56 19.58 -4.72
CA LYS A 85 -9.99 18.43 -3.92
C LYS A 85 -8.81 17.54 -3.51
N ARG A 86 -7.80 17.34 -4.39
CA ARG A 86 -6.63 16.51 -4.05
C ARG A 86 -5.72 17.23 -3.07
N ALA A 87 -5.48 18.52 -3.27
CA ALA A 87 -4.70 19.32 -2.33
C ALA A 87 -5.30 19.25 -0.91
N SER A 88 -6.59 19.50 -0.78
CA SER A 88 -7.23 19.50 0.54
C SER A 88 -7.23 18.12 1.22
N ARG A 89 -7.42 17.03 0.45
CA ARG A 89 -7.56 15.67 1.01
C ARG A 89 -6.26 14.92 1.19
N ILE A 90 -5.20 15.30 0.49
CA ILE A 90 -3.94 14.55 0.48
C ILE A 90 -2.79 15.43 0.93
N LEU A 91 -2.63 16.63 0.31
CA LEU A 91 -1.47 17.48 0.58
C LEU A 91 -1.50 18.05 2.01
N ILE A 92 -2.66 18.51 2.49
CA ILE A 92 -2.79 19.06 3.84
C ILE A 92 -2.48 18.00 4.90
N PRO A 93 -3.11 16.81 4.92
CA PRO A 93 -2.72 15.74 5.84
C PRO A 93 -1.25 15.35 5.70
N TYR A 94 -0.73 15.26 4.49
CA TYR A 94 0.65 14.90 4.24
C TYR A 94 1.65 15.88 4.86
N VAL A 95 1.44 17.19 4.66
CA VAL A 95 2.30 18.23 5.26
C VAL A 95 2.25 18.17 6.78
N PHE A 96 1.05 18.03 7.34
CA PHE A 96 0.86 17.88 8.79
C PHE A 96 1.64 16.68 9.34
N TRP A 97 1.44 15.49 8.75
CA TRP A 97 2.09 14.28 9.23
C TRP A 97 3.58 14.25 8.95
N SER A 98 4.05 14.85 7.85
CA SER A 98 5.49 15.02 7.59
C SER A 98 6.15 15.91 8.64
N ALA A 99 5.51 17.03 9.01
CA ALA A 99 5.98 17.88 10.08
C ALA A 99 5.96 17.13 11.43
N PHE A 100 4.89 16.40 11.73
CA PHE A 100 4.79 15.60 12.96
C PHE A 100 5.92 14.59 13.09
N TYR A 101 6.16 13.76 12.06
CA TYR A 101 7.24 12.76 12.09
C TYR A 101 8.63 13.38 12.11
N PHE A 102 8.84 14.45 11.37
CA PHE A 102 10.08 15.19 11.41
C PHE A 102 10.36 15.72 12.82
N PHE A 103 9.35 16.26 13.44
CA PHE A 103 9.37 16.77 14.82
C PHE A 103 9.72 15.69 15.84
N VAL A 104 9.01 14.57 15.79
CA VAL A 104 9.27 13.42 16.67
C VAL A 104 10.70 12.90 16.48
N GLY A 105 11.19 12.85 15.23
CA GLY A 105 12.54 12.40 14.92
C GLY A 105 13.66 13.33 15.43
N TRP A 106 13.36 14.64 15.57
CA TRP A 106 14.32 15.63 16.08
C TRP A 106 14.08 16.04 17.53
N GLY A 107 13.37 15.22 18.33
CA GLY A 107 13.16 15.48 19.75
C GLY A 107 12.37 16.75 20.04
N PHE A 108 11.42 17.11 19.17
CA PHE A 108 10.56 18.30 19.27
C PHE A 108 11.29 19.65 19.12
N ASP A 109 12.42 19.69 18.44
CA ASP A 109 13.12 20.93 18.13
C ASP A 109 12.46 21.68 16.94
N PHE A 110 11.68 22.70 17.23
CA PHE A 110 10.95 23.51 16.23
C PHE A 110 11.85 24.27 15.27
N SER A 111 13.08 24.62 15.67
CA SER A 111 14.00 25.33 14.79
C SER A 111 14.36 24.54 13.53
N LYS A 112 14.27 23.23 13.59
CA LYS A 112 14.57 22.33 12.47
C LYS A 112 13.53 22.34 11.37
N LEU A 113 12.26 22.70 11.65
CA LEU A 113 11.19 22.79 10.63
C LEU A 113 11.47 23.90 9.59
N LEU A 114 12.25 24.90 9.92
CA LEU A 114 12.60 26.00 9.00
C LEU A 114 13.87 25.71 8.20
N THR A 115 14.38 24.49 8.24
CA THR A 115 15.59 24.09 7.55
C THR A 115 15.31 23.54 6.15
N ASN A 116 16.28 23.68 5.24
CA ASN A 116 16.25 23.06 3.92
C ASN A 116 16.08 21.53 4.01
N ARG A 117 16.53 20.92 5.11
CA ARG A 117 16.37 19.49 5.35
C ARG A 117 14.89 19.08 5.46
N PHE A 118 14.09 19.81 6.24
CA PHE A 118 12.64 19.51 6.31
C PHE A 118 11.98 19.65 4.94
N LEU A 119 12.32 20.69 4.17
CA LEU A 119 11.77 20.85 2.83
C LEU A 119 12.13 19.67 1.90
N MET A 120 13.36 19.20 1.96
CA MET A 120 13.81 18.04 1.19
C MET A 120 13.11 16.75 1.64
N ASP A 121 12.98 16.55 2.95
CA ASP A 121 12.27 15.38 3.53
C ASP A 121 10.78 15.44 3.19
N LEU A 122 10.17 16.61 3.13
CA LEU A 122 8.79 16.82 2.70
C LEU A 122 8.60 16.48 1.21
N ILE A 123 9.49 16.96 0.33
CA ILE A 123 9.38 16.69 -1.12
C ILE A 123 9.59 15.21 -1.41
N THR A 124 10.49 14.55 -0.68
CA THR A 124 10.91 13.16 -0.92
C THR A 124 10.21 12.13 -0.03
N GLY A 125 9.29 12.54 0.84
CA GLY A 125 8.60 11.63 1.77
C GLY A 125 9.50 11.00 2.83
N LYS A 126 10.67 11.60 3.15
CA LYS A 126 11.67 11.02 4.06
C LYS A 126 11.48 11.39 5.52
N SER A 127 10.46 12.19 5.87
CA SER A 127 10.12 12.46 7.27
C SER A 127 9.77 11.21 8.06
N ALA A 128 9.26 10.16 7.38
CA ALA A 128 9.12 8.80 7.91
C ALA A 128 9.14 7.79 6.76
N TYR A 129 9.65 6.59 7.01
CA TYR A 129 9.95 5.60 5.96
C TYR A 129 8.73 5.13 5.14
N HIS A 130 7.50 5.28 5.62
CA HIS A 130 6.27 4.94 4.88
C HIS A 130 5.72 6.10 4.04
N LEU A 131 6.12 7.34 4.34
CA LEU A 131 5.55 8.54 3.72
C LEU A 131 5.93 8.70 2.24
N TYR A 132 6.94 8.02 1.71
CA TYR A 132 7.31 8.03 0.29
C TYR A 132 6.15 7.71 -0.65
N PHE A 133 5.16 6.96 -0.15
CA PHE A 133 3.95 6.62 -0.89
C PHE A 133 3.18 7.86 -1.35
N ILE A 134 3.13 8.91 -0.53
CA ILE A 134 2.33 10.12 -0.85
C ILE A 134 2.96 10.96 -1.96
N PRO A 135 4.27 11.30 -1.99
CA PRO A 135 4.90 11.90 -3.15
C PRO A 135 4.69 11.11 -4.44
N THR A 136 4.84 9.78 -4.40
CA THR A 136 4.54 8.91 -5.55
C THR A 136 3.07 9.05 -6.00
N LEU A 137 2.13 9.06 -5.06
CA LEU A 137 0.70 9.23 -5.36
C LEU A 137 0.41 10.63 -5.95
N ILE A 138 1.09 11.67 -5.47
CA ILE A 138 1.01 13.03 -6.03
C ILE A 138 1.48 13.04 -7.48
N LEU A 139 2.59 12.36 -7.81
CA LEU A 139 3.06 12.22 -9.20
C LEU A 139 1.97 11.59 -10.09
N PHE A 140 1.28 10.57 -9.62
CA PHE A 140 0.16 9.97 -10.38
C PHE A 140 -1.02 10.93 -10.53
N TYR A 141 -1.31 11.74 -9.52
CA TYR A 141 -2.38 12.73 -9.63
C TYR A 141 -2.02 13.88 -10.58
N LEU A 142 -0.75 14.26 -10.67
CA LEU A 142 -0.27 15.20 -11.67
C LEU A 142 -0.34 14.61 -13.09
N ALA A 143 -0.03 13.31 -13.24
CA ALA A 143 -0.12 12.61 -14.52
C ALA A 143 -1.58 12.27 -14.93
N PHE A 144 -2.50 12.19 -13.97
CA PHE A 144 -3.87 11.73 -14.19
C PHE A 144 -4.62 12.48 -15.29
N PRO A 145 -4.61 13.84 -15.38
CA PRO A 145 -5.30 14.55 -16.45
C PRO A 145 -4.82 14.15 -17.85
N PHE A 146 -3.52 13.95 -18.02
CA PHE A 146 -2.95 13.47 -19.28
C PHE A 146 -3.38 12.02 -19.56
N LEU A 147 -3.27 11.11 -18.59
CA LEU A 147 -3.68 9.72 -18.75
C LEU A 147 -5.18 9.61 -19.02
N HIS A 148 -6.00 10.41 -18.35
CA HIS A 148 -7.44 10.49 -18.58
C HIS A 148 -7.77 10.92 -20.01
N SER A 149 -7.08 11.93 -20.55
CA SER A 149 -7.26 12.35 -21.94
C SER A 149 -6.94 11.26 -22.96
N LYS A 150 -6.07 10.30 -22.58
CA LYS A 150 -5.66 9.15 -23.41
C LYS A 150 -6.40 7.85 -23.08
N ILE A 151 -7.43 7.89 -22.25
CA ILE A 151 -8.12 6.68 -21.76
C ILE A 151 -8.63 5.78 -22.88
N ASN A 152 -9.09 6.36 -24.00
CA ASN A 152 -9.57 5.58 -25.15
C ASN A 152 -8.45 4.78 -25.85
N VAL A 153 -7.20 5.25 -25.77
CA VAL A 153 -6.03 4.51 -26.25
C VAL A 153 -5.62 3.47 -25.22
N LEU A 154 -5.58 3.87 -23.93
CA LEU A 154 -5.19 2.98 -22.82
C LEU A 154 -6.12 1.77 -22.66
N LYS A 155 -7.41 1.90 -23.02
CA LYS A 155 -8.38 0.78 -22.99
C LYS A 155 -8.16 -0.28 -24.08
N LYS A 156 -7.35 0.00 -25.11
CA LYS A 156 -7.10 -0.98 -26.18
C LYS A 156 -6.26 -2.14 -25.64
N PRO A 157 -6.65 -3.41 -25.88
CA PRO A 157 -5.89 -4.57 -25.39
C PRO A 157 -4.42 -4.58 -25.84
N SER A 158 -4.15 -4.15 -27.09
CA SER A 158 -2.78 -4.04 -27.61
C SER A 158 -1.94 -3.02 -26.83
N THR A 159 -2.51 -1.87 -26.47
CA THR A 159 -1.83 -0.87 -25.64
C THR A 159 -1.57 -1.41 -24.23
N LEU A 160 -2.55 -2.07 -23.60
CA LEU A 160 -2.39 -2.69 -22.31
C LEU A 160 -1.29 -3.76 -22.34
N LEU A 161 -1.28 -4.62 -23.35
CA LEU A 161 -0.24 -5.63 -23.52
C LEU A 161 1.14 -4.98 -23.66
N PHE A 162 1.27 -3.96 -24.50
CA PHE A 162 2.52 -3.25 -24.73
C PHE A 162 3.08 -2.60 -23.45
N ILE A 163 2.24 -1.84 -22.72
CA ILE A 163 2.68 -1.22 -21.46
C ILE A 163 2.99 -2.27 -20.38
N THR A 164 2.30 -3.42 -20.38
CA THR A 164 2.58 -4.54 -19.47
C THR A 164 3.95 -5.14 -19.75
N ILE A 165 4.29 -5.37 -21.02
CA ILE A 165 5.61 -5.90 -21.42
C ILE A 165 6.72 -4.94 -20.98
N ILE A 166 6.56 -3.64 -21.27
CA ILE A 166 7.53 -2.62 -20.82
C ILE A 166 7.64 -2.61 -19.30
N GLN A 167 6.52 -2.68 -18.59
CA GLN A 167 6.54 -2.68 -17.13
C GLN A 167 7.26 -3.90 -16.56
N ILE A 168 6.99 -5.10 -17.08
CA ILE A 168 7.67 -6.31 -16.64
C ILE A 168 9.17 -6.20 -16.93
N ALA A 169 9.56 -5.67 -18.09
CA ALA A 169 10.96 -5.45 -18.44
C ALA A 169 11.63 -4.46 -17.45
N LEU A 170 10.99 -3.32 -17.15
CA LEU A 170 11.49 -2.33 -16.21
C LEU A 170 11.63 -2.90 -14.79
N VAL A 171 10.61 -3.60 -14.30
CA VAL A 171 10.62 -4.23 -12.97
C VAL A 171 11.70 -5.32 -12.91
N SER A 172 11.87 -6.10 -13.98
CA SER A 172 12.91 -7.13 -14.06
C SER A 172 14.30 -6.50 -14.09
N TYR A 173 14.49 -5.46 -14.90
CA TYR A 173 15.76 -4.73 -14.94
C TYR A 173 16.14 -4.19 -13.56
N ASP A 174 15.21 -3.49 -12.91
CA ASP A 174 15.41 -2.93 -11.57
C ASP A 174 15.71 -4.00 -10.52
N TYR A 175 15.04 -5.16 -10.61
CA TYR A 175 15.21 -6.27 -9.68
C TYR A 175 16.56 -6.97 -9.85
N TYR A 176 16.95 -7.31 -11.09
CA TYR A 176 18.15 -8.12 -11.35
C TYR A 176 19.44 -7.28 -11.45
N PHE A 177 19.37 -6.09 -12.02
CA PHE A 177 20.56 -5.22 -12.25
C PHE A 177 20.75 -4.14 -11.19
N ARG A 178 19.94 -4.15 -10.15
CA ARG A 178 20.01 -3.29 -8.97
C ARG A 178 19.97 -1.79 -9.27
N GLN A 179 18.77 -1.29 -9.31
CA GLN A 179 18.38 0.12 -9.23
C GLN A 179 18.56 0.93 -10.52
N LEU A 180 17.41 1.35 -11.05
CA LEU A 180 17.39 2.48 -11.97
C LEU A 180 18.12 3.67 -11.31
N PRO A 181 19.07 4.33 -12.00
CA PRO A 181 19.86 5.44 -11.44
C PRO A 181 19.06 6.74 -11.35
N ILE A 182 17.89 6.68 -10.71
CA ILE A 182 16.96 7.79 -10.55
C ILE A 182 16.52 7.91 -9.09
N HIS A 183 16.00 9.08 -8.72
CA HIS A 183 15.51 9.31 -7.37
C HIS A 183 14.44 8.28 -6.96
N TYR A 184 14.43 7.88 -5.69
CA TYR A 184 13.61 6.78 -5.18
C TYR A 184 12.12 6.91 -5.53
N ASP A 185 11.54 8.11 -5.37
CA ASP A 185 10.10 8.32 -5.62
C ASP A 185 9.73 8.19 -7.10
N LEU A 186 10.60 8.69 -8.00
CA LEU A 186 10.44 8.51 -9.44
C LEU A 186 10.60 7.04 -9.83
N ARG A 187 11.53 6.33 -9.20
CA ARG A 187 11.71 4.89 -9.39
C ARG A 187 10.45 4.14 -8.99
N VAL A 188 9.90 4.40 -7.79
CA VAL A 188 8.66 3.79 -7.33
C VAL A 188 7.51 4.10 -8.30
N ALA A 189 7.39 5.36 -8.73
CA ALA A 189 6.37 5.77 -9.69
C ALA A 189 6.49 4.99 -11.00
N LEU A 190 7.69 4.88 -11.58
CA LEU A 190 7.92 4.13 -12.82
C LEU A 190 7.63 2.64 -12.67
N LEU A 191 8.00 2.04 -11.53
CA LEU A 191 7.79 0.61 -11.28
C LEU A 191 6.33 0.25 -10.96
N THR A 192 5.46 1.23 -10.71
CA THR A 192 4.06 0.98 -10.30
C THR A 192 3.01 1.72 -11.12
N VAL A 193 3.41 2.57 -12.08
CA VAL A 193 2.47 3.38 -12.87
C VAL A 193 1.40 2.55 -13.59
N THR A 194 1.74 1.36 -14.05
CA THR A 194 0.78 0.49 -14.72
C THR A 194 -0.31 -0.01 -13.80
N MET A 195 -0.05 -0.19 -12.51
CA MET A 195 -1.10 -0.52 -11.53
C MET A 195 -2.15 0.60 -11.47
N PHE A 196 -1.71 1.86 -11.46
CA PHE A 196 -2.61 3.00 -11.52
C PHE A 196 -3.41 3.04 -12.84
N VAL A 197 -2.76 2.81 -13.98
CA VAL A 197 -3.41 2.74 -15.30
C VAL A 197 -4.40 1.57 -15.37
N TYR A 198 -4.06 0.40 -14.84
CA TYR A 198 -4.98 -0.74 -14.78
C TYR A 198 -6.22 -0.40 -13.95
N GLY A 199 -6.06 0.31 -12.85
CA GLY A 199 -7.19 0.82 -12.08
C GLY A 199 -8.09 1.72 -12.91
N MET A 200 -7.51 2.70 -13.63
CA MET A 200 -8.27 3.58 -14.52
C MET A 200 -9.07 2.77 -15.56
N VAL A 201 -8.42 1.85 -16.27
CA VAL A 201 -9.06 1.02 -17.31
C VAL A 201 -10.12 0.09 -16.69
N ALA A 202 -9.83 -0.51 -15.53
CA ALA A 202 -10.76 -1.38 -14.83
C ALA A 202 -12.07 -0.67 -14.45
N SER A 203 -12.03 0.64 -14.18
CA SER A 203 -13.24 1.41 -13.88
C SER A 203 -14.24 1.42 -15.05
N HIS A 204 -13.77 1.36 -16.28
CA HIS A 204 -14.62 1.29 -17.50
C HIS A 204 -15.14 -0.10 -17.79
N HIS A 205 -14.45 -1.14 -17.32
CA HIS A 205 -14.75 -2.54 -17.66
C HIS A 205 -15.11 -3.37 -16.42
N LYS A 206 -15.49 -2.74 -15.30
CA LYS A 206 -15.71 -3.40 -14.02
C LYS A 206 -16.62 -4.64 -14.08
N GLU A 207 -17.71 -4.56 -14.84
CA GLU A 207 -18.67 -5.67 -14.97
C GLU A 207 -18.10 -6.82 -15.83
N LYS A 208 -17.43 -6.47 -16.95
CA LYS A 208 -16.76 -7.47 -17.79
C LYS A 208 -15.65 -8.18 -17.02
N ILE A 209 -14.86 -7.42 -16.25
CA ILE A 209 -13.80 -7.96 -15.38
C ILE A 209 -14.42 -8.88 -14.33
N TYR A 210 -15.52 -8.47 -13.68
CA TYR A 210 -16.19 -9.32 -12.70
C TYR A 210 -16.66 -10.65 -13.32
N VAL A 211 -17.34 -10.59 -14.46
CA VAL A 211 -17.82 -11.80 -15.17
C VAL A 211 -16.63 -12.68 -15.57
N PHE A 212 -15.57 -12.10 -16.11
CA PHE A 212 -14.37 -12.85 -16.50
C PHE A 212 -13.71 -13.53 -15.29
N VAL A 213 -13.49 -12.81 -14.19
CA VAL A 213 -12.88 -13.37 -12.98
C VAL A 213 -13.80 -14.41 -12.34
N LYS A 214 -15.11 -14.18 -12.31
CA LYS A 214 -16.09 -15.14 -11.83
C LYS A 214 -16.07 -16.46 -12.62
N ASN A 215 -16.06 -16.37 -13.95
CA ASN A 215 -16.05 -17.56 -14.81
C ASN A 215 -14.74 -18.35 -14.73
N ASN A 216 -13.65 -17.68 -14.35
CA ASN A 216 -12.32 -18.25 -14.22
C ASN A 216 -11.83 -18.29 -12.75
N ALA A 217 -12.72 -18.22 -11.77
CA ALA A 217 -12.38 -18.05 -10.36
C ALA A 217 -11.44 -19.13 -9.83
N GLN A 218 -11.66 -20.39 -10.22
CA GLN A 218 -10.78 -21.50 -9.83
C GLN A 218 -9.35 -21.31 -10.34
N VAL A 219 -9.19 -20.82 -11.57
CA VAL A 219 -7.88 -20.53 -12.16
C VAL A 219 -7.20 -19.40 -11.38
N PHE A 220 -7.90 -18.31 -11.11
CA PHE A 220 -7.34 -17.18 -10.33
C PHE A 220 -6.94 -17.61 -8.93
N ILE A 221 -7.74 -18.40 -8.24
CA ILE A 221 -7.43 -18.92 -6.91
C ILE A 221 -6.23 -19.87 -6.98
N ALA A 222 -6.20 -20.81 -7.94
CA ALA A 222 -5.09 -21.74 -8.12
C ALA A 222 -3.78 -20.99 -8.42
N LEU A 223 -3.82 -19.98 -9.30
CA LEU A 223 -2.68 -19.11 -9.60
C LEU A 223 -2.24 -18.31 -8.36
N THR A 224 -3.17 -17.83 -7.54
CA THR A 224 -2.85 -17.15 -6.26
C THR A 224 -2.07 -18.10 -5.35
N VAL A 225 -2.54 -19.32 -5.16
CA VAL A 225 -1.86 -20.33 -4.34
C VAL A 225 -0.49 -20.67 -4.94
N PHE A 226 -0.42 -20.88 -6.25
CA PHE A 226 0.83 -21.16 -6.94
C PHE A 226 1.88 -20.05 -6.77
N LEU A 227 1.49 -18.79 -7.03
CA LEU A 227 2.40 -17.64 -6.87
C LEU A 227 2.80 -17.43 -5.40
N SER A 228 1.87 -17.65 -4.44
CA SER A 228 2.19 -17.64 -3.01
C SER A 228 3.21 -18.72 -2.66
N SER A 229 3.08 -19.91 -3.23
CA SER A 229 4.05 -21.01 -3.06
C SER A 229 5.42 -20.65 -3.62
N LEU A 230 5.47 -19.99 -4.79
CA LEU A 230 6.74 -19.48 -5.34
C LEU A 230 7.37 -18.42 -4.43
N ILE A 231 6.58 -17.51 -3.86
CA ILE A 231 7.07 -16.55 -2.85
C ILE A 231 7.65 -17.30 -1.65
N PHE A 232 6.96 -18.35 -1.15
CA PHE A 232 7.43 -19.14 -0.03
C PHE A 232 8.73 -19.86 -0.35
N VAL A 233 8.85 -20.50 -1.53
CA VAL A 233 10.08 -21.18 -1.98
C VAL A 233 11.23 -20.18 -2.08
N HIS A 234 10.98 -18.99 -2.65
CA HIS A 234 11.99 -17.93 -2.75
C HIS A 234 12.46 -17.46 -1.36
N VAL A 235 11.52 -17.19 -0.46
CA VAL A 235 11.79 -16.87 0.95
C VAL A 235 12.62 -17.97 1.62
N ARG A 236 12.27 -19.22 1.41
CA ARG A 236 13.00 -20.37 1.97
C ARG A 236 14.43 -20.47 1.42
N ALA A 237 14.62 -20.20 0.12
CA ALA A 237 15.95 -20.16 -0.48
C ALA A 237 16.84 -19.05 0.14
N ILE A 238 16.27 -17.89 0.41
CA ILE A 238 16.93 -16.79 1.12
C ILE A 238 17.30 -17.23 2.54
N SER A 239 16.37 -17.84 3.27
CA SER A 239 16.60 -18.31 4.65
C SER A 239 17.70 -19.36 4.76
N LEU A 240 17.97 -20.08 3.69
CA LEU A 240 19.05 -21.06 3.61
C LEU A 240 20.38 -20.48 3.11
N GLY A 241 20.49 -19.14 3.02
CA GLY A 241 21.70 -18.45 2.55
C GLY A 241 21.99 -18.60 1.05
N ARG A 242 21.02 -19.14 0.28
CA ARG A 242 21.19 -19.36 -1.17
C ARG A 242 21.06 -18.08 -2.00
N HIS A 243 20.55 -16.99 -1.39
CA HIS A 243 20.41 -15.68 -2.01
C HIS A 243 20.84 -14.58 -1.03
N THR A 244 21.33 -13.46 -1.56
CA THR A 244 21.73 -12.31 -0.73
C THR A 244 20.53 -11.60 -0.14
N SER A 245 20.67 -11.06 1.08
CA SER A 245 19.61 -10.33 1.82
C SER A 245 18.99 -9.16 1.04
N GLY A 246 19.70 -8.60 0.05
CA GLY A 246 19.16 -7.51 -0.77
C GLY A 246 17.91 -7.87 -1.58
N TYR A 247 17.62 -9.16 -1.79
CA TYR A 247 16.38 -9.62 -2.43
C TYR A 247 15.16 -9.62 -1.49
N ILE A 248 15.37 -9.65 -0.18
CA ILE A 248 14.27 -9.67 0.81
C ILE A 248 13.48 -8.36 0.78
N TYR A 249 14.16 -7.23 0.61
CA TYR A 249 13.55 -5.91 0.69
C TYR A 249 13.07 -5.34 -0.65
N ASN A 250 13.23 -6.10 -1.75
CA ASN A 250 12.78 -5.63 -3.05
C ASN A 250 11.31 -5.96 -3.27
N GLN A 251 10.44 -4.99 -2.91
CA GLN A 251 8.99 -5.07 -3.09
C GLN A 251 8.56 -5.02 -4.57
N TYR A 252 9.45 -4.64 -5.49
CA TYR A 252 9.18 -4.48 -6.92
C TYR A 252 9.85 -5.61 -7.71
N SER A 253 9.43 -6.85 -7.47
CA SER A 253 9.85 -8.00 -8.26
C SER A 253 8.79 -8.38 -9.29
N PRO A 254 9.16 -9.00 -10.43
CA PRO A 254 8.19 -9.52 -11.39
C PRO A 254 7.18 -10.48 -10.77
N LEU A 255 7.62 -11.30 -9.81
CA LEU A 255 6.77 -12.22 -9.08
C LEU A 255 5.72 -11.49 -8.25
N ASN A 256 6.12 -10.47 -7.47
CA ASN A 256 5.19 -9.68 -6.68
C ASN A 256 4.24 -8.86 -7.56
N TYR A 257 4.69 -8.41 -8.73
CA TYR A 257 3.85 -7.72 -9.70
C TYR A 257 2.70 -8.61 -10.19
N LEU A 258 3.02 -9.82 -10.66
CA LEU A 258 2.03 -10.80 -11.09
C LEU A 258 1.14 -11.26 -9.95
N TYR A 259 1.73 -11.54 -8.79
CA TYR A 259 0.99 -11.90 -7.58
C TYR A 259 -0.05 -10.83 -7.21
N THR A 260 0.33 -9.56 -7.23
CA THR A 260 -0.61 -8.46 -6.94
C THR A 260 -1.84 -8.50 -7.83
N LEU A 261 -1.67 -8.68 -9.14
CA LEU A 261 -2.79 -8.70 -10.09
C LEU A 261 -3.71 -9.91 -9.86
N VAL A 262 -3.13 -11.09 -9.73
CA VAL A 262 -3.88 -12.34 -9.58
C VAL A 262 -4.57 -12.39 -8.21
N PHE A 263 -3.86 -12.05 -7.15
CA PHE A 263 -4.39 -12.02 -5.78
C PHE A 263 -5.52 -10.99 -5.63
N THR A 264 -5.33 -9.78 -6.17
CA THR A 264 -6.37 -8.75 -6.15
C THR A 264 -7.63 -9.20 -6.89
N SER A 265 -7.48 -9.88 -8.03
CA SER A 265 -8.59 -10.42 -8.80
C SER A 265 -9.36 -11.50 -8.02
N SER A 266 -8.62 -12.40 -7.36
CA SER A 266 -9.21 -13.43 -6.49
C SER A 266 -9.95 -12.82 -5.30
N LEU A 267 -9.36 -11.84 -4.63
CA LEU A 267 -9.99 -11.10 -3.53
C LEU A 267 -11.25 -10.37 -4.00
N TYR A 268 -11.18 -9.68 -5.13
CA TYR A 268 -12.32 -8.97 -5.70
C TYR A 268 -13.51 -9.91 -5.92
N TYR A 269 -13.26 -11.09 -6.51
CA TYR A 269 -14.30 -12.11 -6.70
C TYR A 269 -14.89 -12.61 -5.37
N ILE A 270 -14.03 -12.94 -4.40
CA ILE A 270 -14.46 -13.45 -3.09
C ILE A 270 -15.31 -12.41 -2.37
N LEU A 271 -14.88 -11.16 -2.35
CA LEU A 271 -15.58 -10.07 -1.69
C LEU A 271 -16.96 -9.80 -2.31
N GLU A 272 -17.03 -9.75 -3.65
CA GLU A 272 -18.32 -9.56 -4.35
C GLU A 272 -19.26 -10.74 -4.16
N LYS A 273 -18.76 -11.97 -4.10
CA LYS A 273 -19.55 -13.17 -3.88
C LYS A 273 -20.09 -13.29 -2.45
N THR A 274 -19.22 -13.02 -1.46
CA THR A 274 -19.55 -13.33 -0.05
C THR A 274 -20.21 -12.16 0.66
N GLN A 275 -19.93 -10.92 0.25
CA GLN A 275 -20.33 -9.70 0.95
C GLN A 275 -19.97 -9.74 2.45
N PHE A 276 -18.92 -10.53 2.80
CA PHE A 276 -18.50 -10.80 4.16
C PHE A 276 -18.14 -9.50 4.90
N MET A 277 -18.67 -9.32 6.10
CA MET A 277 -18.43 -8.16 6.96
C MET A 277 -18.62 -6.79 6.24
N ARG A 278 -19.57 -6.69 5.33
CA ARG A 278 -19.77 -5.51 4.48
C ARG A 278 -19.83 -4.19 5.26
N LYS A 279 -20.62 -4.15 6.35
CA LYS A 279 -20.79 -2.94 7.17
C LYS A 279 -19.47 -2.55 7.85
N GLN A 280 -18.71 -3.52 8.33
CA GLN A 280 -17.43 -3.32 9.01
C GLN A 280 -16.38 -2.80 8.04
N PHE A 281 -16.24 -3.40 6.86
CA PHE A 281 -15.29 -2.93 5.84
C PHE A 281 -15.61 -1.50 5.38
N ILE A 282 -16.88 -1.15 5.21
CA ILE A 282 -17.29 0.21 4.87
C ILE A 282 -16.90 1.21 5.97
N ALA A 283 -17.11 0.85 7.23
CA ALA A 283 -16.75 1.71 8.36
C ALA A 283 -15.22 1.88 8.47
N LEU A 284 -14.47 0.79 8.39
CA LEU A 284 -13.01 0.80 8.50
C LEU A 284 -12.33 1.49 7.31
N SER A 285 -12.90 1.38 6.10
CA SER A 285 -12.37 2.04 4.91
C SER A 285 -12.30 3.56 5.06
N LYS A 286 -13.25 4.17 5.75
CA LYS A 286 -13.24 5.61 6.03
C LYS A 286 -12.08 6.05 6.91
N LEU A 287 -11.55 5.15 7.73
CA LEU A 287 -10.44 5.40 8.64
C LEU A 287 -9.08 5.05 8.03
N SER A 288 -9.07 4.28 6.92
CA SER A 288 -7.86 3.67 6.37
C SER A 288 -6.75 4.66 6.03
N PHE A 289 -7.12 5.86 5.55
CA PHE A 289 -6.14 6.89 5.18
C PHE A 289 -5.48 7.52 6.42
N PHE A 290 -6.23 7.75 7.48
CA PHE A 290 -5.66 8.18 8.75
C PHE A 290 -4.79 7.09 9.39
N VAL A 291 -5.27 5.83 9.35
CA VAL A 291 -4.49 4.68 9.82
C VAL A 291 -3.17 4.58 9.07
N PHE A 292 -3.15 4.87 7.76
CA PHE A 292 -1.91 4.94 6.99
C PHE A 292 -0.90 5.95 7.60
N PHE A 293 -1.34 7.08 8.07
CA PHE A 293 -0.44 8.05 8.68
C PHE A 293 0.02 7.66 10.09
N ILE A 294 -0.89 7.14 10.94
CA ILE A 294 -0.60 6.96 12.37
C ILE A 294 0.06 5.62 12.72
N HIS A 295 -0.11 4.56 11.91
CA HIS A 295 0.28 3.20 12.29
C HIS A 295 1.78 3.05 12.58
N VAL A 296 2.64 3.79 11.90
CA VAL A 296 4.09 3.74 12.13
C VAL A 296 4.44 4.35 13.48
N PHE A 297 3.80 5.46 13.86
CA PHE A 297 3.98 6.05 15.19
C PHE A 297 3.54 5.07 16.29
N VAL A 298 2.38 4.46 16.14
CA VAL A 298 1.87 3.43 17.06
C VAL A 298 2.84 2.25 17.13
N LEU A 299 3.27 1.74 15.99
CA LEU A 299 4.20 0.62 15.89
C LEU A 299 5.51 0.91 16.61
N ASP A 300 6.17 2.03 16.30
CA ASP A 300 7.47 2.38 16.86
C ASP A 300 7.37 2.66 18.38
N HIS A 301 6.27 3.30 18.81
CA HIS A 301 6.04 3.60 20.21
C HIS A 301 5.78 2.34 21.05
N ILE A 302 4.91 1.43 20.58
CA ILE A 302 4.62 0.15 21.24
C ILE A 302 5.86 -0.74 21.22
N TRP A 303 6.59 -0.77 20.09
CA TRP A 303 7.85 -1.50 20.00
C TRP A 303 8.84 -1.04 21.07
N LYS A 304 9.19 0.25 21.10
CA LYS A 304 10.21 0.81 21.99
C LYS A 304 9.84 0.71 23.47
N ASN A 305 8.60 0.97 23.82
CA ASN A 305 8.21 1.09 25.23
C ASN A 305 7.69 -0.20 25.87
N PHE A 306 7.27 -1.17 25.06
CA PHE A 306 6.70 -2.41 25.56
C PHE A 306 7.48 -3.64 25.07
N PHE A 307 7.50 -3.89 23.77
CA PHE A 307 8.08 -5.12 23.24
C PHE A 307 9.60 -5.18 23.37
N TYR A 308 10.31 -4.08 23.12
CA TYR A 308 11.75 -4.03 23.26
C TYR A 308 12.18 -4.31 24.71
N LYS A 309 11.53 -3.69 25.70
CA LYS A 309 11.78 -3.95 27.12
C LYS A 309 11.49 -5.40 27.51
N LEU A 310 10.43 -5.98 26.97
CA LEU A 310 10.09 -7.39 27.20
C LEU A 310 11.16 -8.33 26.64
N LEU A 311 11.78 -7.95 25.52
CA LEU A 311 12.88 -8.70 24.90
C LEU A 311 14.18 -8.58 25.71
N GLU A 312 14.49 -7.39 26.21
CA GLU A 312 15.66 -7.18 27.10
C GLU A 312 15.60 -8.07 28.34
N THR A 313 14.40 -8.24 28.94
CA THR A 313 14.22 -9.05 30.15
C THR A 313 14.21 -10.56 29.90
N ASN A 314 13.71 -11.01 28.71
CA ASN A 314 13.50 -12.43 28.42
C ASN A 314 14.44 -12.99 27.32
N GLY A 315 15.36 -12.16 26.83
CA GLY A 315 16.20 -12.49 25.69
C GLY A 315 15.47 -12.53 24.35
N ASN A 316 16.23 -12.66 23.26
CA ASN A 316 15.68 -12.65 21.90
C ASN A 316 14.79 -13.87 21.54
N GLY A 317 14.65 -14.83 22.46
CA GLY A 317 13.84 -16.04 22.26
C GLY A 317 12.34 -15.76 22.07
N LEU A 318 11.81 -14.60 22.54
CA LEU A 318 10.40 -14.24 22.38
C LEU A 318 10.02 -13.93 20.93
N THR A 319 10.90 -13.29 20.14
CA THR A 319 10.63 -12.95 18.73
C THR A 319 10.57 -14.18 17.85
N THR A 320 11.18 -15.28 18.27
CA THR A 320 11.13 -16.57 17.56
C THR A 320 9.86 -17.36 17.87
N GLN A 321 9.04 -16.91 18.80
CA GLN A 321 7.78 -17.54 19.15
C GLN A 321 6.72 -17.23 18.09
N ILE A 322 6.08 -18.24 17.54
CA ILE A 322 5.12 -18.14 16.43
C ILE A 322 3.93 -17.20 16.72
N TRP A 323 3.57 -17.00 17.98
CA TRP A 323 2.49 -16.12 18.41
C TRP A 323 2.88 -14.64 18.49
N PHE A 324 4.18 -14.31 18.55
CA PHE A 324 4.65 -12.94 18.80
C PHE A 324 4.28 -11.97 17.67
N THR A 325 4.64 -12.30 16.44
CA THR A 325 4.30 -11.46 15.27
C THR A 325 2.79 -11.25 15.08
N PRO A 326 1.93 -12.31 15.16
CA PRO A 326 0.48 -12.13 15.13
C PRO A 326 -0.05 -11.24 16.25
N LEU A 327 0.41 -11.43 17.49
CA LEU A 327 -0.01 -10.60 18.63
C LEU A 327 0.36 -9.13 18.41
N PHE A 328 1.61 -8.86 18.01
CA PHE A 328 2.09 -7.51 17.75
C PHE A 328 1.29 -6.85 16.61
N PHE A 329 1.00 -7.59 15.54
CA PHE A 329 0.13 -7.12 14.45
C PHE A 329 -1.28 -6.75 14.94
N VAL A 330 -1.90 -7.58 15.75
CA VAL A 330 -3.24 -7.31 16.31
C VAL A 330 -3.22 -6.06 17.19
N VAL A 331 -2.24 -5.93 18.09
CA VAL A 331 -2.11 -4.77 18.97
C VAL A 331 -1.94 -3.47 18.19
N VAL A 332 -0.99 -3.43 17.25
CA VAL A 332 -0.76 -2.24 16.41
C VAL A 332 -2.00 -1.88 15.58
N THR A 333 -2.66 -2.88 15.02
CA THR A 333 -3.88 -2.70 14.23
C THR A 333 -5.00 -2.10 15.07
N LEU A 334 -5.33 -2.72 16.21
CA LEU A 334 -6.42 -2.27 17.07
C LEU A 334 -6.17 -0.85 17.60
N LEU A 335 -4.97 -0.54 18.04
CA LEU A 335 -4.62 0.79 18.51
C LEU A 335 -4.67 1.83 17.38
N SER A 336 -4.15 1.52 16.19
CA SER A 336 -4.17 2.44 15.04
C SER A 336 -5.61 2.77 14.61
N PHE A 337 -6.47 1.75 14.49
CA PHE A 337 -7.89 1.97 14.16
C PHE A 337 -8.67 2.59 15.33
N GLY A 338 -8.35 2.26 16.58
CA GLY A 338 -8.95 2.85 17.77
C GLY A 338 -8.68 4.36 17.85
N ILE A 339 -7.43 4.76 17.67
CA ILE A 339 -7.03 6.18 17.63
C ILE A 339 -7.72 6.89 16.44
N ALA A 340 -7.71 6.27 15.26
CA ALA A 340 -8.37 6.82 14.08
C ALA A 340 -9.88 7.04 14.33
N TYR A 341 -10.55 6.09 14.95
CA TYR A 341 -11.97 6.18 15.30
C TYR A 341 -12.22 7.29 16.33
N GLY A 342 -11.40 7.39 17.37
CA GLY A 342 -11.51 8.44 18.38
C GLY A 342 -11.33 9.84 17.80
N ILE A 343 -10.29 10.03 16.98
CA ILE A 343 -10.01 11.32 16.34
C ILE A 343 -11.07 11.68 15.31
N HIS A 344 -11.59 10.72 14.56
CA HIS A 344 -12.62 10.98 13.54
C HIS A 344 -13.92 11.59 14.13
N LYS A 345 -14.16 11.44 15.44
CA LYS A 345 -15.27 12.07 16.15
C LYS A 345 -15.06 13.55 16.48
N ILE A 346 -13.82 14.06 16.36
CA ILE A 346 -13.50 15.46 16.65
C ILE A 346 -13.79 16.29 15.41
N SER A 347 -14.45 17.44 15.57
CA SER A 347 -14.92 18.31 14.46
C SER A 347 -13.81 18.83 13.53
N PHE A 348 -12.56 18.93 14.03
CA PHE A 348 -11.40 19.38 13.24
C PHE A 348 -10.73 18.24 12.43
N ALA A 349 -11.06 16.98 12.75
CA ALA A 349 -10.42 15.81 12.18
C ALA A 349 -10.41 15.72 10.64
N PRO A 350 -11.47 16.11 9.89
CA PRO A 350 -11.47 15.97 8.44
C PRO A 350 -10.33 16.69 7.71
N LYS A 351 -9.71 17.71 8.33
CA LYS A 351 -8.59 18.44 7.75
C LYS A 351 -7.25 17.73 7.86
N ILE A 352 -7.10 16.82 8.83
CA ILE A 352 -5.84 16.09 9.10
C ILE A 352 -5.95 14.59 8.84
N THR A 353 -7.16 14.09 8.66
CA THR A 353 -7.45 12.67 8.39
C THR A 353 -7.66 12.38 6.90
N GLY A 354 -7.92 13.38 6.07
CA GLY A 354 -8.12 13.29 4.62
C GLY A 354 -9.56 13.04 4.18
#